data_91ad48c6d39fd3c82f1d30ebe232c57d
#
_entry.id   91ad48c6d39fd3c82f1d30ebe232c57d
#
_cell.length_a   1.000
_cell.length_b   1.000
_cell.length_c   1.000
_cell.angle_alpha   90.00
_cell.angle_beta   90.00
_cell.angle_gamma   90.00
#
_symmetry.space_group_name_H-M   'P 1'
#
loop_
_entity.id
_entity.type
_entity.pdbx_description
1 polymer ?
#
loop_
_entity_poly.entity_id
_entity_poly.type
_entity_poly.pdbx_seq_one_letter_code
_entity_poly.pdbx_strand_id
1 'polypeptide(L)'
;MTIMAIRLATMMLAAAGMLGTIQAAHAQVDEDQTGAWYMYFFNAKFDESRWGMQGDVQYRNWDLGGDLEQLLLRGGVTYTPKSGDALFTLGYANITSGEFGDGDDTSSEDRTYLEALLPQKIGSRVYLRHRFRFEQRWVENQDFRTRYRYALFMDVPLNREVITAGTWYAALYNEVFINGQRDIGNGREVSTFDRNRLYGALGYSISDTLRVQAGYMHQYSEAVSKGQIQLSLHQSF
;
A
#
# COMPACT_ATOMS: atom_id res chain seq x y z
N MET A 1 -72.44 22.81 25.58
CA MET A 1 -71.80 21.50 25.26
C MET A 1 -70.90 21.67 24.04
N THR A 2 -69.83 22.37 24.10
CA THR A 2 -68.87 22.49 22.93
C THR A 2 -67.57 23.15 23.36
N ILE A 3 -66.82 22.63 24.37
CA ILE A 3 -65.50 23.11 24.72
C ILE A 3 -64.60 21.94 25.20
N MET A 4 -65.02 20.69 25.09
CA MET A 4 -64.22 19.57 25.67
C MET A 4 -63.65 18.58 24.63
N ALA A 5 -63.75 18.91 23.35
CA ALA A 5 -63.29 18.03 22.25
C ALA A 5 -61.98 18.47 21.54
N ILE A 6 -61.38 19.58 21.94
CA ILE A 6 -60.18 20.13 21.22
C ILE A 6 -58.83 19.91 21.99
N ARG A 7 -58.85 19.30 23.17
CA ARG A 7 -57.59 19.09 23.97
C ARG A 7 -57.02 17.69 23.92
N LEU A 8 -57.56 16.75 23.16
CA LEU A 8 -57.02 15.39 23.03
C LEU A 8 -56.28 15.11 21.71
N ALA A 9 -56.27 16.05 20.75
CA ALA A 9 -55.61 15.86 19.47
C ALA A 9 -54.18 16.43 19.39
N THR A 10 -53.69 17.09 20.44
CA THR A 10 -52.39 17.77 20.44
C THR A 10 -51.32 17.04 21.26
N MET A 11 -51.62 15.85 21.77
CA MET A 11 -50.68 15.08 22.60
C MET A 11 -50.17 13.77 21.96
N MET A 12 -50.47 13.49 20.69
CA MET A 12 -50.01 12.29 19.99
C MET A 12 -49.06 12.57 18.80
N LEU A 13 -48.49 13.78 18.70
CA LEU A 13 -47.56 14.13 17.61
C LEU A 13 -46.14 14.52 18.09
N ALA A 14 -45.77 14.15 19.31
CA ALA A 14 -44.43 14.48 19.87
C ALA A 14 -43.57 13.24 20.23
N ALA A 15 -43.92 12.05 19.75
CA ALA A 15 -43.17 10.82 20.02
C ALA A 15 -42.63 10.10 18.77
N ALA A 16 -42.59 10.78 17.62
CA ALA A 16 -42.05 10.21 16.38
C ALA A 16 -40.94 11.10 15.81
N GLY A 17 -39.82 11.21 16.50
CA GLY A 17 -38.74 12.07 16.04
C GLY A 17 -37.44 11.94 16.79
N MET A 18 -37.05 10.74 17.23
CA MET A 18 -35.66 10.45 17.69
C MET A 18 -35.32 9.01 17.37
N LEU A 19 -35.45 8.62 16.12
CA LEU A 19 -34.55 7.60 15.57
C LEU A 19 -33.28 8.36 15.11
N GLY A 20 -32.47 8.73 16.08
CA GLY A 20 -31.11 9.14 15.81
C GLY A 20 -30.41 7.97 15.09
N THR A 21 -30.09 8.16 13.82
CA THR A 21 -29.11 7.32 13.15
C THR A 21 -27.85 7.40 13.97
N ILE A 22 -27.54 6.34 14.70
CA ILE A 22 -26.20 6.13 15.26
C ILE A 22 -25.34 5.91 14.01
N GLN A 23 -24.85 7.01 13.41
CA GLN A 23 -23.69 6.93 12.55
C GLN A 23 -22.56 6.51 13.48
N ALA A 24 -22.08 5.28 13.33
CA ALA A 24 -20.81 4.90 13.89
C ALA A 24 -19.81 5.95 13.41
N ALA A 25 -19.34 6.79 14.31
CA ALA A 25 -18.25 7.71 14.02
C ALA A 25 -17.01 6.83 13.86
N HIS A 26 -16.71 6.44 12.62
CA HIS A 26 -15.37 5.92 12.32
C HIS A 26 -14.40 7.04 12.66
N ALA A 27 -13.38 6.71 13.45
CA ALA A 27 -12.34 7.66 13.80
C ALA A 27 -11.71 8.16 12.48
N GLN A 28 -11.75 9.48 12.28
CA GLN A 28 -11.11 10.07 11.11
C GLN A 28 -9.61 9.91 11.24
N VAL A 29 -8.96 9.39 10.18
CA VAL A 29 -7.51 9.25 10.15
C VAL A 29 -6.85 10.58 10.44
N ASP A 30 -5.99 10.63 11.44
CA ASP A 30 -5.18 11.81 11.77
C ASP A 30 -4.07 11.95 10.72
N GLU A 31 -4.19 12.95 9.84
CA GLU A 31 -3.22 13.22 8.78
C GLU A 31 -1.89 13.75 9.32
N ASP A 32 -1.90 14.39 10.49
CA ASP A 32 -0.70 14.93 11.15
C ASP A 32 0.08 13.84 11.89
N GLN A 33 -0.57 12.71 12.21
CA GLN A 33 0.11 11.58 12.84
C GLN A 33 0.99 10.84 11.83
N THR A 34 2.28 10.74 12.10
CA THR A 34 3.21 9.97 11.29
C THR A 34 3.10 8.48 11.61
N GLY A 35 2.84 7.66 10.60
CA GLY A 35 2.85 6.21 10.72
C GLY A 35 4.23 5.59 10.48
N ALA A 36 4.35 4.29 10.73
CA ALA A 36 5.58 3.55 10.48
C ALA A 36 5.32 2.23 9.75
N TRP A 37 6.16 1.94 8.74
CA TRP A 37 6.12 0.70 7.98
C TRP A 37 7.43 -0.06 8.18
N TYR A 38 7.33 -1.28 8.67
CA TYR A 38 8.44 -2.22 8.84
C TYR A 38 8.31 -3.27 7.76
N MET A 39 9.35 -3.40 6.91
CA MET A 39 9.23 -4.18 5.68
C MET A 39 10.45 -5.08 5.48
N TYR A 40 10.18 -6.32 5.07
CA TYR A 40 11.19 -7.25 4.60
C TYR A 40 10.86 -7.66 3.16
N PHE A 41 11.81 -7.48 2.26
CA PHE A 41 11.73 -7.86 0.86
C PHE A 41 12.76 -8.94 0.56
N PHE A 42 12.37 -9.95 -0.17
CA PHE A 42 13.28 -10.98 -0.62
C PHE A 42 13.11 -11.24 -2.12
N ASN A 43 14.21 -11.68 -2.74
CA ASN A 43 14.22 -12.30 -4.05
C ASN A 43 15.21 -13.46 -4.07
N ALA A 44 14.88 -14.49 -4.82
CA ALA A 44 15.73 -15.66 -5.01
C ALA A 44 15.67 -16.11 -6.47
N LYS A 45 16.84 -16.39 -7.04
CA LYS A 45 16.95 -17.00 -8.36
C LYS A 45 17.19 -18.49 -8.19
N PHE A 46 16.51 -19.32 -8.98
CA PHE A 46 16.66 -20.76 -8.92
C PHE A 46 17.86 -21.20 -9.79
N ASP A 47 19.02 -21.38 -9.17
CA ASP A 47 20.28 -21.78 -9.82
C ASP A 47 20.54 -21.02 -11.14
N GLU A 48 20.96 -21.73 -12.19
CA GLU A 48 21.16 -21.20 -13.55
C GLU A 48 19.84 -20.97 -14.31
N SER A 49 18.71 -21.15 -13.64
CA SER A 49 17.38 -20.98 -14.22
C SER A 49 17.07 -19.51 -14.50
N ARG A 50 16.08 -19.28 -15.33
CA ARG A 50 15.43 -17.98 -15.54
C ARG A 50 14.30 -17.72 -14.60
N TRP A 51 13.91 -18.74 -13.88
CA TRP A 51 12.86 -18.69 -12.89
C TRP A 51 13.44 -18.35 -11.54
N GLY A 52 12.63 -17.76 -10.73
CA GLY A 52 12.95 -17.41 -9.37
C GLY A 52 11.68 -17.12 -8.59
N MET A 53 11.85 -16.52 -7.45
CA MET A 53 10.75 -16.05 -6.63
C MET A 53 11.09 -14.70 -6.00
N GLN A 54 10.08 -13.92 -5.71
CA GLN A 54 10.21 -12.71 -4.90
C GLN A 54 8.98 -12.54 -4.01
N GLY A 55 9.17 -11.78 -2.94
CA GLY A 55 8.05 -11.49 -2.05
C GLY A 55 8.43 -10.46 -0.99
N ASP A 56 7.46 -10.17 -0.16
CA ASP A 56 7.66 -9.31 0.98
C ASP A 56 6.64 -9.54 2.10
N VAL A 57 7.08 -9.20 3.30
CA VAL A 57 6.26 -9.06 4.49
C VAL A 57 6.33 -7.61 4.91
N GLN A 58 5.17 -6.96 5.12
CA GLN A 58 5.11 -5.58 5.56
C GLN A 58 4.14 -5.45 6.72
N TYR A 59 4.65 -4.96 7.83
CA TYR A 59 3.87 -4.56 8.99
C TYR A 59 3.81 -3.03 9.01
N ARG A 60 2.62 -2.51 8.82
CA ARG A 60 2.35 -1.07 8.70
C ARG A 60 1.49 -0.64 9.86
N ASN A 61 1.81 0.49 10.44
CA ASN A 61 1.08 1.07 11.55
C ASN A 61 0.61 2.47 11.21
N TRP A 62 -0.56 2.82 11.74
CA TRP A 62 -1.09 4.17 11.68
C TRP A 62 -0.23 5.16 12.47
N ASP A 63 0.43 4.67 13.51
CA ASP A 63 1.40 5.37 14.36
C ASP A 63 2.83 4.80 14.19
N LEU A 64 3.71 5.00 15.17
CA LEU A 64 5.08 4.45 15.13
C LEU A 64 5.14 2.97 15.50
N GLY A 65 4.10 2.40 16.12
CA GLY A 65 4.01 0.97 16.41
C GLY A 65 2.95 0.64 17.47
N GLY A 66 1.90 -0.08 17.07
CA GLY A 66 0.82 -0.50 17.94
C GLY A 66 -0.55 -0.46 17.30
N ASP A 67 -0.83 0.53 16.49
CA ASP A 67 -2.10 0.67 15.75
C ASP A 67 -1.91 0.14 14.31
N LEU A 68 -2.45 -1.05 14.05
CA LEU A 68 -2.27 -1.76 12.77
C LEU A 68 -2.96 -1.03 11.62
N GLU A 69 -2.18 -0.50 10.67
CA GLU A 69 -2.71 -0.05 9.38
C GLU A 69 -2.91 -1.22 8.42
N GLN A 70 -1.85 -2.02 8.20
CA GLN A 70 -1.90 -3.19 7.31
C GLN A 70 -0.81 -4.20 7.62
N LEU A 71 -1.16 -5.47 7.61
CA LEU A 71 -0.23 -6.58 7.44
C LEU A 71 -0.32 -7.08 6.01
N LEU A 72 0.78 -7.04 5.25
CA LEU A 72 0.86 -7.54 3.89
C LEU A 72 1.81 -8.72 3.81
N LEU A 73 1.32 -9.80 3.23
CA LEU A 73 2.10 -10.99 2.87
C LEU A 73 2.02 -11.16 1.36
N ARG A 74 3.16 -11.06 0.66
CA ARG A 74 3.19 -11.21 -0.80
C ARG A 74 4.27 -12.18 -1.23
N GLY A 75 3.95 -12.95 -2.27
CA GLY A 75 4.91 -13.84 -2.93
C GLY A 75 4.55 -14.06 -4.39
N GLY A 76 5.53 -14.37 -5.21
CA GLY A 76 5.31 -14.65 -6.62
C GLY A 76 6.48 -15.34 -7.28
N VAL A 77 6.16 -16.06 -8.34
CA VAL A 77 7.14 -16.68 -9.22
C VAL A 77 7.62 -15.66 -10.23
N THR A 78 8.92 -15.59 -10.45
CA THR A 78 9.56 -14.65 -11.36
C THR A 78 10.15 -15.34 -12.57
N TYR A 79 10.22 -14.61 -13.69
CA TYR A 79 10.83 -15.06 -14.94
C TYR A 79 11.61 -13.94 -15.60
N THR A 80 12.86 -14.20 -15.95
CA THR A 80 13.73 -13.28 -16.72
C THR A 80 13.94 -13.83 -18.12
N PRO A 81 13.53 -13.14 -19.21
CA PRO A 81 13.74 -13.57 -20.60
C PRO A 81 15.22 -13.70 -20.98
N LYS A 82 15.50 -14.43 -22.10
CA LYS A 82 16.87 -14.54 -22.67
C LYS A 82 17.45 -13.21 -23.14
N SER A 83 16.56 -12.40 -23.70
CA SER A 83 16.90 -11.09 -24.24
C SER A 83 16.43 -10.01 -23.27
N GLY A 84 17.39 -9.33 -22.61
CA GLY A 84 17.11 -8.21 -21.71
C GLY A 84 17.02 -8.59 -20.23
N ASP A 85 16.90 -7.55 -19.40
CA ASP A 85 16.94 -7.64 -17.94
C ASP A 85 15.57 -7.45 -17.28
N ALA A 86 14.50 -7.53 -18.09
CA ALA A 86 13.13 -7.40 -17.58
C ALA A 86 12.79 -8.59 -16.67
N LEU A 87 12.25 -8.31 -15.48
CA LEU A 87 11.74 -9.33 -14.56
C LEU A 87 10.23 -9.31 -14.59
N PHE A 88 9.62 -10.44 -14.95
CA PHE A 88 8.18 -10.63 -14.89
C PHE A 88 7.80 -11.44 -13.66
N THR A 89 6.70 -11.09 -13.02
CA THR A 89 6.21 -11.78 -11.83
C THR A 89 4.72 -12.07 -11.96
N LEU A 90 4.35 -13.31 -11.69
CA LEU A 90 2.98 -13.70 -11.35
C LEU A 90 2.94 -13.92 -9.84
N GLY A 91 2.13 -13.15 -9.14
CA GLY A 91 2.14 -13.16 -7.68
C GLY A 91 0.76 -13.14 -7.06
N TYR A 92 0.76 -13.45 -5.78
CA TYR A 92 -0.38 -13.40 -4.88
C TYR A 92 -0.03 -12.56 -3.65
N ALA A 93 -1.03 -11.92 -3.09
CA ALA A 93 -0.92 -11.17 -1.84
C ALA A 93 -2.17 -11.36 -0.99
N ASN A 94 -1.95 -11.54 0.31
CA ASN A 94 -2.98 -11.44 1.33
C ASN A 94 -2.69 -10.20 2.18
N ILE A 95 -3.72 -9.39 2.41
CA ILE A 95 -3.63 -8.15 3.15
C ILE A 95 -4.70 -8.15 4.24
N THR A 96 -4.28 -7.93 5.48
CA THR A 96 -5.16 -7.62 6.59
C THR A 96 -5.03 -6.13 6.87
N SER A 97 -6.13 -5.39 6.88
CA SER A 97 -6.17 -3.95 7.18
C SER A 97 -6.89 -3.74 8.50
N GLY A 98 -6.29 -3.01 9.43
CA GLY A 98 -6.88 -2.59 10.68
C GLY A 98 -7.59 -1.24 10.55
N GLU A 99 -8.53 -1.00 11.41
CA GLU A 99 -9.19 0.29 11.57
C GLU A 99 -8.24 1.28 12.27
N PHE A 100 -8.38 2.57 11.98
CA PHE A 100 -7.60 3.62 12.65
C PHE A 100 -8.13 3.86 14.06
N GLY A 101 -7.24 3.90 15.06
CA GLY A 101 -7.55 4.20 16.47
C GLY A 101 -7.72 2.96 17.32
N ASP A 102 -8.46 3.09 18.43
CA ASP A 102 -8.59 2.05 19.46
C ASP A 102 -9.46 0.82 19.06
N GLY A 103 -9.96 0.78 17.83
CA GLY A 103 -10.75 -0.34 17.32
C GLY A 103 -9.87 -1.54 16.93
N ASP A 104 -10.37 -2.75 17.21
CA ASP A 104 -9.70 -4.02 16.82
C ASP A 104 -10.27 -4.61 15.52
N ASP A 105 -11.19 -3.92 14.85
CA ASP A 105 -11.82 -4.43 13.63
C ASP A 105 -10.81 -4.50 12.48
N THR A 106 -10.85 -5.60 11.76
CA THR A 106 -10.00 -5.83 10.60
C THR A 106 -10.81 -6.22 9.38
N SER A 107 -10.27 -5.92 8.21
CA SER A 107 -10.79 -6.38 6.91
C SER A 107 -9.70 -7.10 6.13
N SER A 108 -10.11 -8.06 5.31
CA SER A 108 -9.18 -8.84 4.50
C SER A 108 -9.27 -8.46 3.01
N GLU A 109 -8.16 -8.66 2.32
CA GLU A 109 -8.09 -8.53 0.87
C GLU A 109 -7.12 -9.54 0.29
N ASP A 110 -7.59 -10.26 -0.72
CA ASP A 110 -6.77 -11.12 -1.56
C ASP A 110 -6.49 -10.45 -2.90
N ARG A 111 -5.28 -10.63 -3.41
CA ARG A 111 -4.86 -10.12 -4.72
C ARG A 111 -4.10 -11.16 -5.50
N THR A 112 -4.36 -11.25 -6.80
CA THR A 112 -3.39 -11.76 -7.76
C THR A 112 -2.81 -10.59 -8.54
N TYR A 113 -1.56 -10.70 -8.98
CA TYR A 113 -0.96 -9.63 -9.77
C TYR A 113 0.00 -10.13 -10.82
N LEU A 114 0.05 -9.39 -11.92
CA LEU A 114 1.09 -9.45 -12.92
C LEU A 114 1.97 -8.22 -12.79
N GLU A 115 3.29 -8.42 -12.80
CA GLU A 115 4.25 -7.31 -12.69
C GLU A 115 5.34 -7.45 -13.74
N ALA A 116 5.76 -6.31 -14.28
CA ALA A 116 6.97 -6.18 -15.08
C ALA A 116 7.87 -5.14 -14.42
N LEU A 117 9.11 -5.53 -14.10
CA LEU A 117 10.16 -4.66 -13.59
C LEU A 117 11.23 -4.50 -14.67
N LEU A 118 11.44 -3.27 -15.15
CA LEU A 118 12.35 -2.93 -16.23
C LEU A 118 13.50 -2.09 -15.66
N PRO A 119 14.70 -2.66 -15.47
CA PRO A 119 15.86 -1.90 -15.02
C PRO A 119 16.40 -1.02 -16.14
N GLN A 120 16.90 0.15 -15.77
CA GLN A 120 17.58 1.10 -16.63
C GLN A 120 18.74 1.73 -15.88
N LYS A 121 19.87 1.92 -16.53
CA LYS A 121 21.00 2.66 -15.94
C LYS A 121 21.28 3.90 -16.76
N ILE A 122 21.39 5.06 -16.08
CA ILE A 122 21.75 6.34 -16.69
C ILE A 122 23.13 6.74 -16.20
N GLY A 123 24.06 6.90 -17.15
CA GLY A 123 25.46 7.15 -16.83
C GLY A 123 26.07 6.01 -16.01
N SER A 124 26.99 6.34 -15.10
CA SER A 124 27.69 5.33 -14.27
C SER A 124 27.00 5.04 -12.95
N ARG A 125 26.11 5.92 -12.45
CA ARG A 125 25.65 5.90 -11.06
C ARG A 125 24.13 5.87 -10.85
N VAL A 126 23.30 6.24 -11.82
CA VAL A 126 21.85 6.32 -11.61
C VAL A 126 21.21 5.01 -12.06
N TYR A 127 20.68 4.27 -11.09
CA TYR A 127 19.97 3.02 -11.32
C TYR A 127 18.48 3.25 -11.22
N LEU A 128 17.77 3.14 -12.34
CA LEU A 128 16.32 3.25 -12.43
C LEU A 128 15.69 1.87 -12.54
N ARG A 129 14.47 1.74 -12.03
CA ARG A 129 13.63 0.57 -12.20
C ARG A 129 12.20 1.03 -12.41
N HIS A 130 11.65 0.75 -13.60
CA HIS A 130 10.26 0.99 -13.93
C HIS A 130 9.46 -0.24 -13.56
N ARG A 131 8.44 -0.11 -12.72
CA ARG A 131 7.55 -1.19 -12.34
C ARG A 131 6.14 -0.92 -12.84
N PHE A 132 5.63 -1.80 -13.64
CA PHE A 132 4.23 -1.84 -14.06
C PHE A 132 3.58 -3.01 -13.36
N ARG A 133 2.44 -2.80 -12.70
CA ARG A 133 1.70 -3.85 -12.03
C ARG A 133 0.21 -3.72 -12.33
N PHE A 134 -0.39 -4.85 -12.70
CA PHE A 134 -1.82 -5.05 -12.81
C PHE A 134 -2.26 -5.95 -11.65
N GLU A 135 -3.27 -5.55 -10.91
CA GLU A 135 -3.81 -6.27 -9.76
C GLU A 135 -5.28 -6.60 -9.98
N GLN A 136 -5.66 -7.83 -9.67
CA GLN A 136 -7.02 -8.29 -9.45
C GLN A 136 -7.24 -8.35 -7.94
N ARG A 137 -8.35 -7.79 -7.45
CA ARG A 137 -8.55 -7.55 -6.02
C ARG A 137 -9.89 -8.07 -5.57
N TRP A 138 -9.88 -8.85 -4.50
CA TRP A 138 -11.04 -9.33 -3.78
C TRP A 138 -10.97 -8.77 -2.37
N VAL A 139 -11.66 -7.67 -2.15
CA VAL A 139 -11.73 -6.97 -0.86
C VAL A 139 -12.99 -7.42 -0.16
N GLU A 140 -12.86 -7.73 1.12
CA GLU A 140 -14.00 -8.13 1.94
C GLU A 140 -15.15 -7.10 1.86
N ASN A 141 -16.39 -7.59 1.69
CA ASN A 141 -17.58 -6.77 1.55
C ASN A 141 -17.55 -5.76 0.38
N GLN A 142 -16.77 -6.04 -0.68
CA GLN A 142 -16.72 -5.25 -1.91
C GLN A 142 -16.78 -6.16 -3.13
N ASP A 143 -17.24 -5.60 -4.25
CA ASP A 143 -17.20 -6.28 -5.53
C ASP A 143 -15.78 -6.42 -6.04
N PHE A 144 -15.55 -7.44 -6.87
CA PHE A 144 -14.28 -7.63 -7.58
C PHE A 144 -13.88 -6.39 -8.34
N ARG A 145 -12.59 -6.01 -8.26
CA ARG A 145 -12.04 -4.88 -9.00
C ARG A 145 -10.60 -5.09 -9.40
N THR A 146 -10.14 -4.29 -10.34
CA THR A 146 -8.78 -4.26 -10.82
C THR A 146 -8.08 -2.95 -10.46
N ARG A 147 -6.75 -2.97 -10.46
CA ARG A 147 -5.94 -1.77 -10.24
C ARG A 147 -4.67 -1.82 -11.07
N TYR A 148 -4.33 -0.69 -11.65
CA TYR A 148 -3.08 -0.46 -12.36
C TYR A 148 -2.14 0.37 -11.50
N ARG A 149 -0.85 -0.01 -11.51
CA ARG A 149 0.17 0.71 -10.76
C ARG A 149 1.39 0.93 -11.64
N TYR A 150 1.94 2.11 -11.56
CA TYR A 150 3.24 2.42 -12.11
C TYR A 150 4.13 3.00 -11.01
N ALA A 151 5.36 2.49 -10.89
CA ALA A 151 6.36 3.05 -10.01
C ALA A 151 7.69 3.24 -10.73
N LEU A 152 8.32 4.37 -10.47
CA LEU A 152 9.69 4.66 -10.85
C LEU A 152 10.53 4.67 -9.57
N PHE A 153 11.48 3.74 -9.48
CA PHE A 153 12.50 3.71 -8.44
C PHE A 153 13.81 4.27 -8.97
N MET A 154 14.55 4.95 -8.13
CA MET A 154 15.88 5.46 -8.43
C MET A 154 16.79 5.22 -7.24
N ASP A 155 17.92 4.52 -7.48
CA ASP A 155 18.99 4.35 -6.52
C ASP A 155 20.25 5.03 -7.03
N VAL A 156 20.92 5.84 -6.15
CA VAL A 156 22.14 6.57 -6.48
C VAL A 156 23.20 6.26 -5.42
N PRO A 157 24.27 5.49 -5.73
CA PRO A 157 25.35 5.26 -4.79
C PRO A 157 26.09 6.57 -4.48
N LEU A 158 26.42 6.79 -3.20
CA LEU A 158 26.99 8.03 -2.68
C LEU A 158 28.51 7.96 -2.52
N ASN A 159 29.02 6.91 -1.89
CA ASN A 159 30.44 6.74 -1.55
C ASN A 159 31.21 5.78 -2.47
N ARG A 160 30.53 5.15 -3.44
CA ARG A 160 31.10 4.24 -4.44
C ARG A 160 30.46 4.49 -5.80
N GLU A 161 30.95 3.86 -6.85
CA GLU A 161 30.35 3.95 -8.20
C GLU A 161 29.20 2.95 -8.40
N VAL A 162 29.25 1.83 -7.69
CA VAL A 162 28.26 0.75 -7.75
C VAL A 162 27.77 0.39 -6.36
N ILE A 163 26.58 -0.18 -6.27
CA ILE A 163 25.99 -0.61 -4.99
C ILE A 163 26.51 -2.02 -4.68
N THR A 164 27.51 -2.09 -3.81
CA THR A 164 28.14 -3.31 -3.28
C THR A 164 28.24 -3.20 -1.76
N ALA A 165 28.78 -4.21 -1.09
CA ALA A 165 29.01 -4.18 0.36
C ALA A 165 29.72 -2.89 0.81
N GLY A 166 29.19 -2.23 1.84
CA GLY A 166 29.70 -0.96 2.38
C GLY A 166 29.28 0.29 1.60
N THR A 167 28.33 0.19 0.65
CA THR A 167 27.84 1.35 -0.10
C THR A 167 26.68 2.02 0.60
N TRP A 168 26.80 3.33 0.83
CA TRP A 168 25.68 4.22 1.10
C TRP A 168 25.04 4.68 -0.21
N TYR A 169 23.74 4.74 -0.28
CA TYR A 169 23.03 5.20 -1.47
C TYR A 169 21.75 5.96 -1.12
N ALA A 170 21.39 6.92 -1.95
CA ALA A 170 20.07 7.53 -1.92
C ALA A 170 19.09 6.63 -2.66
N ALA A 171 17.93 6.38 -2.05
CA ALA A 171 16.85 5.63 -2.66
C ALA A 171 15.61 6.51 -2.75
N LEU A 172 15.01 6.61 -3.94
CA LEU A 172 13.81 7.38 -4.18
C LEU A 172 12.80 6.53 -4.94
N TYR A 173 11.52 6.75 -4.71
CA TYR A 173 10.48 6.29 -5.63
C TYR A 173 9.27 7.21 -5.67
N ASN A 174 8.60 7.19 -6.82
CA ASN A 174 7.24 7.68 -6.97
C ASN A 174 6.38 6.55 -7.51
N GLU A 175 5.19 6.35 -6.93
CA GLU A 175 4.25 5.32 -7.35
C GLU A 175 2.84 5.88 -7.45
N VAL A 176 2.19 5.64 -8.60
CA VAL A 176 0.81 6.03 -8.90
C VAL A 176 -0.06 4.79 -8.98
N PHE A 177 -1.28 4.91 -8.45
CA PHE A 177 -2.27 3.85 -8.41
C PHE A 177 -3.57 4.32 -9.07
N ILE A 178 -4.10 3.52 -9.99
CA ILE A 178 -5.30 3.82 -10.75
C ILE A 178 -6.27 2.64 -10.63
N ASN A 179 -7.48 2.89 -10.12
CA ASN A 179 -8.54 1.89 -10.05
C ASN A 179 -9.12 1.63 -11.45
N GLY A 180 -9.33 0.36 -11.80
CA GLY A 180 -9.95 -0.03 -13.06
C GLY A 180 -11.47 0.08 -13.04
N GLN A 181 -12.09 -0.07 -11.87
CA GLN A 181 -13.52 0.12 -11.62
C GLN A 181 -13.73 1.10 -10.48
N ARG A 182 -14.77 1.91 -10.58
CA ARG A 182 -15.17 2.84 -9.52
C ARG A 182 -16.20 2.23 -8.58
N ASP A 183 -17.15 1.50 -9.13
CA ASP A 183 -18.16 0.79 -8.34
C ASP A 183 -17.49 -0.36 -7.55
N ILE A 184 -17.74 -0.40 -6.25
CA ILE A 184 -17.24 -1.41 -5.33
C ILE A 184 -18.36 -2.19 -4.64
N GLY A 185 -19.58 -2.10 -5.17
CA GLY A 185 -20.76 -2.77 -4.66
C GLY A 185 -21.46 -2.01 -3.55
N ASN A 186 -22.73 -2.41 -3.33
CA ASN A 186 -23.60 -1.82 -2.31
C ASN A 186 -23.79 -0.29 -2.45
N GLY A 187 -23.78 0.23 -3.68
CA GLY A 187 -23.92 1.65 -3.96
C GLY A 187 -22.73 2.52 -3.54
N ARG A 188 -21.56 1.90 -3.29
CA ARG A 188 -20.33 2.60 -2.92
C ARG A 188 -19.40 2.75 -4.13
N GLU A 189 -18.72 3.87 -4.22
CA GLU A 189 -17.74 4.14 -5.27
C GLU A 189 -16.39 4.55 -4.69
N VAL A 190 -15.36 4.33 -5.48
CA VAL A 190 -14.00 4.85 -5.26
C VAL A 190 -13.58 5.72 -6.44
N SER A 191 -12.63 6.63 -6.22
CA SER A 191 -12.06 7.44 -7.30
C SER A 191 -11.25 6.62 -8.28
N THR A 192 -11.20 7.03 -9.55
CA THR A 192 -10.30 6.43 -10.55
C THR A 192 -8.83 6.58 -10.12
N PHE A 193 -8.42 7.78 -9.67
CA PHE A 193 -7.15 7.97 -8.99
C PHE A 193 -7.25 7.41 -7.56
N ASP A 194 -6.51 6.33 -7.25
CA ASP A 194 -6.52 5.74 -5.91
C ASP A 194 -5.56 6.50 -4.99
N ARG A 195 -4.28 6.61 -5.36
CA ARG A 195 -3.26 7.32 -4.57
C ARG A 195 -1.97 7.55 -5.33
N ASN A 196 -1.13 8.42 -4.77
CA ASN A 196 0.27 8.58 -5.12
C ASN A 196 1.14 8.40 -3.88
N ARG A 197 2.33 7.87 -4.06
CA ARG A 197 3.37 7.75 -3.03
C ARG A 197 4.66 8.34 -3.52
N LEU A 198 5.23 9.23 -2.74
CA LEU A 198 6.57 9.79 -2.95
C LEU A 198 7.46 9.42 -1.77
N TYR A 199 8.59 8.81 -2.03
CA TYR A 199 9.51 8.29 -1.01
C TYR A 199 10.92 8.77 -1.25
N GLY A 200 11.64 9.07 -0.15
CA GLY A 200 13.06 9.33 -0.14
C GLY A 200 13.73 8.68 1.07
N ALA A 201 14.88 8.06 0.87
CA ALA A 201 15.60 7.32 1.90
C ALA A 201 17.11 7.36 1.75
N LEU A 202 17.78 7.06 2.85
CA LEU A 202 19.16 6.64 2.89
C LEU A 202 19.21 5.11 3.01
N GLY A 203 19.94 4.48 2.10
CA GLY A 203 20.19 3.04 2.10
C GLY A 203 21.65 2.72 2.41
N TYR A 204 21.88 1.53 2.98
CA TYR A 204 23.20 0.97 3.21
C TYR A 204 23.23 -0.50 2.80
N SER A 205 24.24 -0.86 2.01
CA SER A 205 24.51 -2.24 1.58
C SER A 205 25.41 -2.92 2.60
N ILE A 206 24.84 -3.79 3.44
CA ILE A 206 25.56 -4.54 4.47
C ILE A 206 26.47 -5.58 3.80
N SER A 207 25.94 -6.26 2.80
CA SER A 207 26.66 -7.18 1.92
C SER A 207 26.19 -6.99 0.48
N ASP A 208 26.71 -7.75 -0.46
CA ASP A 208 26.22 -7.71 -1.85
C ASP A 208 24.77 -8.21 -1.99
N THR A 209 24.30 -8.97 -1.00
CA THR A 209 22.96 -9.57 -1.00
C THR A 209 22.00 -9.00 0.05
N LEU A 210 22.48 -8.17 0.99
CA LEU A 210 21.69 -7.63 2.09
C LEU A 210 21.82 -6.11 2.16
N ARG A 211 20.66 -5.42 2.10
CA ARG A 211 20.57 -3.95 2.19
C ARG A 211 19.50 -3.54 3.19
N VAL A 212 19.75 -2.42 3.84
CA VAL A 212 18.78 -1.73 4.70
C VAL A 212 18.48 -0.35 4.13
N GLN A 213 17.24 0.12 4.32
CA GLN A 213 16.84 1.49 4.00
C GLN A 213 16.04 2.07 5.16
N ALA A 214 16.27 3.33 5.43
CA ALA A 214 15.45 4.14 6.33
C ALA A 214 15.05 5.43 5.61
N GLY A 215 13.77 5.73 5.55
CA GLY A 215 13.29 6.87 4.80
C GLY A 215 11.90 7.32 5.18
N TYR A 216 11.41 8.31 4.47
CA TYR A 216 10.11 8.90 4.65
C TYR A 216 9.31 8.83 3.34
N MET A 217 8.06 8.43 3.45
CA MET A 217 7.12 8.37 2.35
C MET A 217 5.93 9.26 2.66
N HIS A 218 5.55 10.06 1.71
CA HIS A 218 4.29 10.79 1.73
C HIS A 218 3.29 10.09 0.80
N GLN A 219 2.15 9.71 1.36
CA GLN A 219 1.03 9.15 0.61
C GLN A 219 -0.07 10.19 0.49
N TYR A 220 -0.52 10.41 -0.74
CA TYR A 220 -1.64 11.28 -1.06
C TYR A 220 -2.74 10.47 -1.74
N SER A 221 -3.98 10.63 -1.29
CA SER A 221 -5.22 10.20 -1.94
C SER A 221 -6.26 11.32 -1.81
N GLU A 222 -7.42 11.20 -2.45
CA GLU A 222 -8.49 12.18 -2.27
C GLU A 222 -9.06 12.18 -0.84
N ALA A 223 -8.94 11.06 -0.12
CA ALA A 223 -9.48 10.89 1.22
C ALA A 223 -8.47 11.20 2.33
N VAL A 224 -7.17 10.94 2.12
CA VAL A 224 -6.14 11.01 3.17
C VAL A 224 -4.80 11.42 2.57
N SER A 225 -4.12 12.35 3.25
CA SER A 225 -2.74 12.76 2.97
C SER A 225 -1.88 12.49 4.22
N LYS A 226 -0.98 11.51 4.18
CA LYS A 226 -0.30 11.03 5.39
C LYS A 226 1.18 10.75 5.16
N GLY A 227 1.99 11.11 6.16
CA GLY A 227 3.42 10.77 6.24
C GLY A 227 3.67 9.41 6.87
N GLN A 228 4.69 8.70 6.39
CA GLN A 228 5.06 7.36 6.86
C GLN A 228 6.58 7.24 6.95
N ILE A 229 7.11 6.86 8.11
CA ILE A 229 8.49 6.38 8.21
C ILE A 229 8.54 4.97 7.63
N GLN A 230 9.53 4.67 6.80
CA GLN A 230 9.73 3.34 6.25
C GLN A 230 11.10 2.80 6.65
N LEU A 231 11.10 1.65 7.29
CA LEU A 231 12.30 0.86 7.57
C LEU A 231 12.21 -0.44 6.78
N SER A 232 13.18 -0.72 5.94
CA SER A 232 13.14 -1.91 5.10
C SER A 232 14.46 -2.67 5.06
N LEU A 233 14.33 -3.99 5.01
CA LEU A 233 15.40 -4.95 4.80
C LEU A 233 15.18 -5.60 3.43
N HIS A 234 16.22 -5.65 2.59
CA HIS A 234 16.20 -6.25 1.26
C HIS A 234 17.23 -7.35 1.17
N GLN A 235 16.79 -8.57 0.93
CA GLN A 235 17.64 -9.76 0.85
C GLN A 235 17.57 -10.40 -0.53
N SER A 236 18.71 -10.72 -1.11
CA SER A 236 18.82 -11.53 -2.34
C SER A 236 19.48 -12.87 -2.00
N PHE A 237 18.97 -13.96 -2.59
CA PHE A 237 19.47 -15.32 -2.42
C PHE A 237 19.95 -15.89 -3.76
#